data_41192b8e1eeea5f7cb2e5cadd772a0a9
#
_entry.id   41192b8e1eeea5f7cb2e5cadd772a0a9
#
_cell.length_a   1.000
_cell.length_b   1.000
_cell.length_c   1.000
_cell.angle_alpha   90.00
_cell.angle_beta   90.00
_cell.angle_gamma   90.00
#
_symmetry.space_group_name_H-M   'P 1'
#
loop_
_entity.id
_entity.type
_entity.pdbx_description
1 polymer ?
#
loop_
_entity_poly.entity_id
_entity_poly.type
_entity_poly.pdbx_seq_one_letter_code
_entity_poly.pdbx_strand_id
1 'polypeptide(L)'
;MVNQLSTSPLAEPPVHKKLDDMRILVVGSSGTIGSAVTKAFSERGQEVVEVTHSGGGLTVDLSDTALIKALYDTAGKLDAVVCAAGVAQFGPLEELSDADFAQSIENKLMGQVNLVRCGIGRVTEGGSFTLTSGGLSQKPAAATTAVSMVGAAVEAFVKGAAIDLESRYRVNVVSPGWV
;
A
#
# COMPACT_ATOMS: atom_id res chain seq x y z
N MET A 1 -27.10 -20.41 40.00
CA MET A 1 -27.30 -20.29 38.56
C MET A 1 -25.92 -20.10 37.92
N VAL A 2 -25.41 -21.16 37.31
CA VAL A 2 -24.09 -21.12 36.62
C VAL A 2 -24.33 -20.66 35.19
N ASN A 3 -23.78 -19.51 34.85
CA ASN A 3 -23.91 -18.91 33.53
C ASN A 3 -23.08 -19.74 32.52
N GLN A 4 -23.74 -20.46 31.62
CA GLN A 4 -23.07 -21.18 30.55
C GLN A 4 -22.53 -20.17 29.54
N LEU A 5 -21.20 -20.01 29.48
CA LEU A 5 -20.52 -19.30 28.43
C LEU A 5 -20.72 -20.10 27.13
N SER A 6 -21.48 -19.53 26.20
CA SER A 6 -21.61 -20.02 24.82
C SER A 6 -20.27 -19.94 24.13
N THR A 7 -19.61 -21.06 23.92
CA THR A 7 -18.44 -21.18 23.05
C THR A 7 -18.93 -21.22 21.61
N SER A 8 -18.99 -20.06 20.96
CA SER A 8 -19.09 -20.02 19.49
C SER A 8 -17.86 -20.72 18.90
N PRO A 9 -18.02 -21.61 17.91
CA PRO A 9 -16.87 -22.22 17.25
C PRO A 9 -16.00 -21.14 16.62
N LEU A 10 -14.70 -21.22 16.85
CA LEU A 10 -13.72 -20.38 16.18
C LEU A 10 -13.92 -20.54 14.66
N ALA A 11 -14.07 -19.43 13.97
CA ALA A 11 -14.15 -19.44 12.51
C ALA A 11 -12.90 -20.15 11.96
N GLU A 12 -13.11 -21.08 11.03
CA GLU A 12 -11.98 -21.76 10.34
C GLU A 12 -11.09 -20.69 9.70
N PRO A 13 -9.76 -20.86 9.81
CA PRO A 13 -8.85 -19.91 9.16
C PRO A 13 -9.12 -19.90 7.66
N PRO A 14 -9.07 -18.72 7.00
CA PRO A 14 -9.34 -18.59 5.58
C PRO A 14 -8.43 -19.56 4.79
N VAL A 15 -9.04 -20.32 3.88
CA VAL A 15 -8.31 -21.20 2.97
C VAL A 15 -7.36 -20.33 2.16
N HIS A 16 -6.07 -20.41 2.45
CA HIS A 16 -5.06 -19.70 1.67
C HIS A 16 -5.12 -20.22 0.22
N LYS A 17 -5.48 -19.34 -0.72
CA LYS A 17 -5.36 -19.62 -2.15
C LYS A 17 -3.92 -20.08 -2.41
N LYS A 18 -3.74 -21.13 -3.24
CA LYS A 18 -2.39 -21.56 -3.62
C LYS A 18 -1.64 -20.36 -4.20
N LEU A 19 -0.38 -20.20 -3.81
CA LEU A 19 0.49 -19.11 -4.25
C LEU A 19 0.66 -19.04 -5.78
N ASP A 20 0.26 -20.10 -6.50
CA ASP A 20 0.54 -20.28 -7.92
C ASP A 20 -0.43 -19.54 -8.88
N ASP A 21 -1.47 -18.87 -8.38
CA ASP A 21 -2.53 -18.24 -9.19
C ASP A 21 -3.00 -16.88 -8.62
N MET A 22 -2.09 -16.10 -8.07
CA MET A 22 -2.47 -14.79 -7.52
C MET A 22 -2.40 -13.69 -8.59
N ARG A 23 -3.38 -12.81 -8.57
CA ARG A 23 -3.43 -11.58 -9.38
C ARG A 23 -3.07 -10.39 -8.52
N ILE A 24 -1.93 -9.75 -8.81
CA ILE A 24 -1.26 -8.77 -7.95
C ILE A 24 -1.16 -7.44 -8.66
N LEU A 25 -1.73 -6.39 -8.07
CA LEU A 25 -1.57 -5.01 -8.52
C LEU A 25 -0.26 -4.44 -7.98
N VAL A 26 0.62 -3.95 -8.84
CA VAL A 26 1.87 -3.29 -8.44
C VAL A 26 1.83 -1.82 -8.91
N VAL A 27 1.59 -0.91 -7.97
CA VAL A 27 1.59 0.54 -8.23
C VAL A 27 3.00 1.08 -8.07
N GLY A 28 3.49 1.75 -9.13
CA GLY A 28 4.88 2.18 -9.24
C GLY A 28 5.79 1.10 -9.83
N SER A 29 5.25 0.24 -10.69
CA SER A 29 5.95 -0.92 -11.32
C SER A 29 7.19 -0.55 -12.12
N SER A 30 7.31 0.69 -12.60
CA SER A 30 8.48 1.17 -13.36
C SER A 30 9.62 1.73 -12.50
N GLY A 31 9.40 1.95 -11.19
CA GLY A 31 10.42 2.44 -10.27
C GLY A 31 11.41 1.35 -9.83
N THR A 32 12.50 1.74 -9.14
CA THR A 32 13.55 0.81 -8.68
C THR A 32 12.98 -0.36 -7.87
N ILE A 33 12.16 -0.08 -6.85
CA ILE A 33 11.54 -1.12 -6.02
C ILE A 33 10.45 -1.85 -6.80
N GLY A 34 9.57 -1.10 -7.48
CA GLY A 34 8.41 -1.68 -8.17
C GLY A 34 8.80 -2.64 -9.29
N SER A 35 9.84 -2.31 -10.08
CA SER A 35 10.31 -3.20 -11.14
C SER A 35 10.90 -4.52 -10.60
N ALA A 36 11.64 -4.44 -9.49
CA ALA A 36 12.16 -5.63 -8.81
C ALA A 36 11.03 -6.51 -8.25
N VAL A 37 10.01 -5.89 -7.67
CA VAL A 37 8.80 -6.58 -7.15
C VAL A 37 8.03 -7.24 -8.29
N THR A 38 7.76 -6.50 -9.39
CA THR A 38 7.09 -7.01 -10.59
C THR A 38 7.83 -8.23 -11.15
N LYS A 39 9.14 -8.11 -11.34
CA LYS A 39 9.98 -9.21 -11.80
C LYS A 39 9.89 -10.44 -10.87
N ALA A 40 10.03 -10.23 -9.56
CA ALA A 40 10.00 -11.30 -8.58
C ALA A 40 8.66 -12.07 -8.55
N PHE A 41 7.53 -11.40 -8.76
CA PHE A 41 6.23 -12.05 -8.85
C PHE A 41 6.05 -12.77 -10.19
N SER A 42 6.41 -12.14 -11.31
CA SER A 42 6.35 -12.75 -12.65
C SER A 42 7.19 -14.03 -12.74
N GLU A 43 8.40 -14.03 -12.18
CA GLU A 43 9.27 -15.22 -12.11
C GLU A 43 8.67 -16.36 -11.27
N ARG A 44 7.71 -16.06 -10.39
CA ARG A 44 6.95 -17.05 -9.62
C ARG A 44 5.63 -17.46 -10.28
N GLY A 45 5.40 -17.04 -11.52
CA GLY A 45 4.19 -17.39 -12.27
C GLY A 45 2.94 -16.60 -11.87
N GLN A 46 3.09 -15.51 -11.08
CA GLN A 46 1.95 -14.68 -10.69
C GLN A 46 1.50 -13.77 -11.84
N GLU A 47 0.20 -13.50 -11.94
CA GLU A 47 -0.31 -12.44 -12.82
C GLU A 47 -0.07 -11.07 -12.20
N VAL A 48 0.80 -10.27 -12.79
CA VAL A 48 1.09 -8.91 -12.32
C VAL A 48 0.35 -7.88 -13.16
N VAL A 49 -0.49 -7.09 -12.51
CA VAL A 49 -1.12 -5.90 -13.08
C VAL A 49 -0.24 -4.70 -12.78
N GLU A 50 0.50 -4.26 -13.79
CA GLU A 50 1.47 -3.18 -13.67
C GLU A 50 0.80 -1.81 -13.78
N VAL A 51 1.11 -0.91 -12.83
CA VAL A 51 0.59 0.46 -12.79
C VAL A 51 1.73 1.45 -12.60
N THR A 52 1.76 2.45 -13.48
CA THR A 52 2.75 3.51 -13.49
C THR A 52 2.11 4.88 -13.27
N HIS A 53 2.91 5.93 -13.09
CA HIS A 53 2.39 7.30 -13.08
C HIS A 53 2.09 7.79 -14.49
N SER A 54 2.92 7.41 -15.49
CA SER A 54 2.81 7.81 -16.88
C SER A 54 3.34 6.71 -17.80
N GLY A 55 2.80 6.60 -19.01
CA GLY A 55 3.24 5.63 -20.02
C GLY A 55 2.07 4.88 -20.68
N GLY A 56 2.40 3.85 -21.49
CA GLY A 56 1.42 3.06 -22.23
C GLY A 56 0.92 1.86 -21.44
N GLY A 57 -0.03 2.03 -20.57
CA GLY A 57 -0.60 0.96 -19.73
C GLY A 57 -1.55 1.53 -18.70
N LEU A 58 -1.81 0.81 -17.61
CA LEU A 58 -2.57 1.36 -16.51
C LEU A 58 -1.74 2.43 -15.80
N THR A 59 -2.36 3.58 -15.60
CA THR A 59 -1.74 4.72 -14.92
C THR A 59 -2.60 5.20 -13.77
N VAL A 60 -1.97 5.79 -12.75
CA VAL A 60 -2.66 6.42 -11.63
C VAL A 60 -1.84 7.60 -11.09
N ASP A 61 -2.52 8.70 -10.83
CA ASP A 61 -2.03 9.73 -9.91
C ASP A 61 -2.57 9.40 -8.51
N LEU A 62 -1.66 9.14 -7.59
CA LEU A 62 -2.00 8.79 -6.21
C LEU A 62 -2.66 9.94 -5.43
N SER A 63 -2.49 11.18 -5.89
CA SER A 63 -3.16 12.36 -5.29
C SER A 63 -4.65 12.41 -5.65
N ASP A 64 -5.09 11.70 -6.69
CA ASP A 64 -6.48 11.68 -7.14
C ASP A 64 -7.21 10.40 -6.73
N THR A 65 -8.08 10.52 -5.73
CA THR A 65 -8.90 9.39 -5.25
C THR A 65 -9.87 8.85 -6.31
N ALA A 66 -10.32 9.68 -7.25
CA ALA A 66 -11.21 9.22 -8.32
C ALA A 66 -10.45 8.32 -9.30
N LEU A 67 -9.20 8.66 -9.63
CA LEU A 67 -8.34 7.82 -10.46
C LEU A 67 -7.99 6.49 -9.76
N ILE A 68 -7.79 6.50 -8.43
CA ILE A 68 -7.58 5.27 -7.66
C ILE A 68 -8.81 4.35 -7.75
N LYS A 69 -10.03 4.89 -7.64
CA LYS A 69 -11.27 4.11 -7.80
C LYS A 69 -11.38 3.53 -9.21
N ALA A 70 -11.16 4.35 -10.24
CA ALA A 70 -11.19 3.93 -11.64
C ALA A 70 -10.15 2.84 -11.94
N LEU A 71 -8.95 2.93 -11.31
CA LEU A 71 -7.93 1.90 -11.40
C LEU A 71 -8.46 0.54 -10.94
N TYR A 72 -9.12 0.47 -9.77
CA TYR A 72 -9.71 -0.78 -9.28
C TYR A 72 -10.83 -1.30 -10.19
N ASP A 73 -11.65 -0.43 -10.74
CA ASP A 73 -12.71 -0.81 -11.68
C ASP A 73 -12.11 -1.44 -12.96
N THR A 74 -11.00 -0.90 -13.44
CA THR A 74 -10.29 -1.41 -14.63
C THR A 74 -9.48 -2.67 -14.32
N ALA A 75 -8.78 -2.69 -13.17
CA ALA A 75 -7.95 -3.83 -12.78
C ALA A 75 -8.78 -5.09 -12.48
N GLY A 76 -10.04 -4.95 -12.10
CA GLY A 76 -10.89 -6.09 -11.73
C GLY A 76 -10.50 -6.71 -10.39
N LYS A 77 -10.83 -7.99 -10.21
CA LYS A 77 -10.59 -8.71 -8.95
C LYS A 77 -9.10 -8.97 -8.74
N LEU A 78 -8.60 -8.67 -7.55
CA LEU A 78 -7.20 -8.78 -7.17
C LEU A 78 -7.04 -9.64 -5.91
N ASP A 79 -5.90 -10.30 -5.76
CA ASP A 79 -5.55 -11.04 -4.55
C ASP A 79 -4.58 -10.26 -3.65
N ALA A 80 -3.81 -9.34 -4.24
CA ALA A 80 -2.93 -8.45 -3.48
C ALA A 80 -2.70 -7.11 -4.19
N VAL A 81 -2.36 -6.11 -3.39
CA VAL A 81 -1.95 -4.78 -3.86
C VAL A 81 -0.60 -4.45 -3.23
N VAL A 82 0.36 -4.07 -4.04
CA VAL A 82 1.66 -3.56 -3.63
C VAL A 82 1.80 -2.12 -4.11
N CYS A 83 2.08 -1.20 -3.22
CA CYS A 83 2.41 0.18 -3.56
C CYS A 83 3.89 0.45 -3.32
N ALA A 84 4.65 0.59 -4.41
CA ALA A 84 6.04 1.02 -4.44
C ALA A 84 6.18 2.44 -5.00
N ALA A 85 5.12 3.25 -4.88
CA ALA A 85 5.04 4.62 -5.39
C ALA A 85 4.75 5.63 -4.27
N GLY A 86 4.85 6.90 -4.64
CA GLY A 86 4.53 8.04 -3.80
C GLY A 86 5.71 9.00 -3.68
N VAL A 87 5.39 10.28 -3.84
CA VAL A 87 6.34 11.40 -3.81
C VAL A 87 6.23 12.11 -2.47
N ALA A 88 7.38 12.42 -1.86
CA ALA A 88 7.49 13.32 -0.72
C ALA A 88 8.70 14.22 -0.91
N GLN A 89 8.61 15.45 -0.43
CA GLN A 89 9.61 16.49 -0.65
C GLN A 89 10.79 16.38 0.30
N PHE A 90 11.98 16.59 -0.24
CA PHE A 90 13.23 16.73 0.50
C PHE A 90 13.61 18.21 0.53
N GLY A 91 14.12 18.67 1.64
CA GLY A 91 14.63 20.03 1.80
C GLY A 91 14.83 20.41 3.27
N PRO A 92 15.66 21.42 3.56
CA PRO A 92 15.75 22.04 4.87
C PRO A 92 14.36 22.50 5.35
N LEU A 93 14.06 22.34 6.63
CA LEU A 93 12.73 22.64 7.16
C LEU A 93 12.27 24.07 6.88
N GLU A 94 13.20 25.02 6.95
CA GLU A 94 12.96 26.45 6.69
C GLU A 94 12.72 26.79 5.21
N GLU A 95 13.05 25.88 4.27
CA GLU A 95 12.85 26.08 2.84
C GLU A 95 11.61 25.38 2.32
N LEU A 96 11.05 24.41 3.06
CA LEU A 96 9.86 23.69 2.66
C LEU A 96 8.61 24.58 2.84
N SER A 97 7.88 24.77 1.75
CA SER A 97 6.61 25.49 1.73
C SER A 97 5.43 24.64 2.20
N ASP A 98 4.30 25.28 2.50
CA ASP A 98 3.02 24.60 2.77
C ASP A 98 2.62 23.68 1.61
N ALA A 99 2.92 24.07 0.37
CA ALA A 99 2.63 23.26 -0.83
C ALA A 99 3.48 21.98 -0.87
N ASP A 100 4.74 22.02 -0.43
CA ASP A 100 5.61 20.84 -0.37
C ASP A 100 5.10 19.83 0.67
N PHE A 101 4.65 20.32 1.82
CA PHE A 101 4.00 19.47 2.82
C PHE A 101 2.68 18.91 2.31
N ALA A 102 1.82 19.73 1.70
CA ALA A 102 0.55 19.31 1.13
C ALA A 102 0.76 18.21 0.07
N GLN A 103 1.68 18.40 -0.88
CA GLN A 103 2.00 17.40 -1.90
C GLN A 103 2.49 16.09 -1.25
N SER A 104 3.38 16.16 -0.27
CA SER A 104 3.90 14.98 0.42
C SER A 104 2.77 14.21 1.13
N ILE A 105 1.83 14.92 1.76
CA ILE A 105 0.67 14.33 2.43
C ILE A 105 -0.30 13.73 1.40
N GLU A 106 -0.68 14.48 0.38
CA GLU A 106 -1.69 14.06 -0.60
C GLU A 106 -1.21 12.86 -1.42
N ASN A 107 0.03 12.90 -1.89
CA ASN A 107 0.56 11.85 -2.74
C ASN A 107 1.09 10.65 -1.94
N LYS A 108 2.12 10.84 -1.10
CA LYS A 108 2.79 9.73 -0.41
C LYS A 108 1.93 9.11 0.69
N LEU A 109 1.25 9.92 1.51
CA LEU A 109 0.44 9.40 2.60
C LEU A 109 -0.97 9.04 2.13
N MET A 110 -1.76 10.04 1.70
CA MET A 110 -3.17 9.81 1.37
C MET A 110 -3.35 8.93 0.13
N GLY A 111 -2.43 8.98 -0.83
CA GLY A 111 -2.44 8.06 -1.95
C GLY A 111 -2.39 6.60 -1.51
N GLN A 112 -1.48 6.24 -0.61
CA GLN A 112 -1.38 4.87 -0.09
C GLN A 112 -2.57 4.51 0.82
N VAL A 113 -3.02 5.44 1.66
CA VAL A 113 -4.25 5.28 2.46
C VAL A 113 -5.45 4.99 1.56
N ASN A 114 -5.61 5.73 0.47
CA ASN A 114 -6.72 5.57 -0.46
C ASN A 114 -6.62 4.29 -1.29
N LEU A 115 -5.42 3.80 -1.60
CA LEU A 115 -5.27 2.46 -2.20
C LEU A 115 -5.87 1.38 -1.30
N VAL A 116 -5.63 1.42 0.00
CA VAL A 116 -6.26 0.45 0.93
C VAL A 116 -7.77 0.69 1.00
N ARG A 117 -8.22 1.92 1.26
CA ARG A 117 -9.65 2.25 1.44
C ARG A 117 -10.50 1.91 0.21
N CYS A 118 -10.04 2.26 -0.99
CA CYS A 118 -10.73 1.98 -2.24
C CYS A 118 -10.61 0.50 -2.66
N GLY A 119 -9.60 -0.21 -2.16
CA GLY A 119 -9.39 -1.63 -2.42
C GLY A 119 -10.25 -2.58 -1.59
N ILE A 120 -10.87 -2.07 -0.50
CA ILE A 120 -11.81 -2.86 0.31
C ILE A 120 -12.98 -3.32 -0.57
N GLY A 121 -13.24 -4.63 -0.62
CA GLY A 121 -14.24 -5.25 -1.48
C GLY A 121 -13.81 -5.47 -2.95
N ARG A 122 -12.65 -4.93 -3.38
CA ARG A 122 -12.05 -5.15 -4.71
C ARG A 122 -10.91 -6.18 -4.65
N VAL A 123 -10.24 -6.26 -3.52
CA VAL A 123 -9.31 -7.34 -3.19
C VAL A 123 -10.09 -8.51 -2.61
N THR A 124 -9.70 -9.73 -2.94
CA THR A 124 -10.30 -10.98 -2.42
C THR A 124 -10.15 -11.03 -0.90
N GLU A 125 -11.14 -11.51 -0.17
CA GLU A 125 -11.01 -11.80 1.26
C GLU A 125 -9.84 -12.76 1.53
N GLY A 126 -9.08 -12.50 2.59
CA GLY A 126 -7.79 -13.17 2.84
C GLY A 126 -6.61 -12.56 2.07
N GLY A 127 -6.87 -11.62 1.16
CA GLY A 127 -5.85 -10.91 0.40
C GLY A 127 -5.03 -9.92 1.21
N SER A 128 -4.18 -9.15 0.54
CA SER A 128 -3.25 -8.26 1.24
C SER A 128 -2.98 -6.95 0.54
N PHE A 129 -2.67 -5.94 1.36
CA PHE A 129 -2.10 -4.66 0.94
C PHE A 129 -0.69 -4.55 1.53
N THR A 130 0.29 -4.20 0.70
CA THR A 130 1.66 -3.90 1.13
C THR A 130 2.03 -2.51 0.68
N LEU A 131 2.24 -1.62 1.64
CA LEU A 131 2.61 -0.22 1.44
C LEU A 131 4.11 -0.04 1.62
N THR A 132 4.65 1.07 1.11
CA THR A 132 6.07 1.41 1.25
C THR A 132 6.24 2.73 1.99
N SER A 133 6.86 2.66 3.16
CA SER A 133 7.40 3.79 3.91
C SER A 133 8.84 4.09 3.45
N GLY A 134 9.76 4.23 4.37
CA GLY A 134 11.19 4.41 4.16
C GLY A 134 11.93 4.45 5.48
N GLY A 135 13.19 4.04 5.51
CA GLY A 135 14.02 4.01 6.71
C GLY A 135 14.16 5.38 7.41
N LEU A 136 13.93 6.47 6.69
CA LEU A 136 13.92 7.84 7.23
C LEU A 136 12.78 8.10 8.21
N SER A 137 11.73 7.30 8.22
CA SER A 137 10.66 7.37 9.24
C SER A 137 11.18 7.04 10.64
N GLN A 138 12.20 6.17 10.73
CA GLN A 138 12.79 5.69 11.98
C GLN A 138 14.13 6.36 12.29
N LYS A 139 14.90 6.71 11.26
CA LYS A 139 16.20 7.38 11.36
C LYS A 139 16.23 8.59 10.42
N PRO A 140 15.60 9.70 10.81
CA PRO A 140 15.65 10.94 10.03
C PRO A 140 17.06 11.44 9.81
N ALA A 141 17.28 12.13 8.69
CA ALA A 141 18.52 12.83 8.37
C ALA A 141 18.24 14.33 8.13
N ALA A 142 19.25 15.12 7.91
CA ALA A 142 19.07 16.51 7.51
C ALA A 142 18.25 16.59 6.21
N ALA A 143 17.40 17.60 6.09
CA ALA A 143 16.54 17.85 4.93
C ALA A 143 15.51 16.72 4.61
N THR A 144 15.10 15.92 5.59
CA THR A 144 14.15 14.81 5.39
C THR A 144 12.87 14.94 6.21
N THR A 145 12.56 16.10 6.76
CA THR A 145 11.45 16.28 7.71
C THR A 145 10.11 15.84 7.11
N ALA A 146 9.75 16.31 5.90
CA ALA A 146 8.47 15.94 5.27
C ALA A 146 8.44 14.45 4.91
N VAL A 147 9.52 13.89 4.37
CA VAL A 147 9.63 12.45 4.03
C VAL A 147 9.48 11.58 5.28
N SER A 148 10.19 11.93 6.36
CA SER A 148 10.14 11.21 7.64
C SER A 148 8.73 11.24 8.24
N MET A 149 8.09 12.41 8.22
CA MET A 149 6.73 12.63 8.71
C MET A 149 5.73 11.72 8.01
N VAL A 150 5.66 11.78 6.67
CA VAL A 150 4.69 10.98 5.92
C VAL A 150 5.00 9.48 5.96
N GLY A 151 6.28 9.10 6.00
CA GLY A 151 6.69 7.71 6.18
C GLY A 151 6.22 7.13 7.51
N ALA A 152 6.43 7.86 8.61
CA ALA A 152 5.95 7.47 9.94
C ALA A 152 4.40 7.40 9.99
N ALA A 153 3.72 8.33 9.32
CA ALA A 153 2.26 8.32 9.22
C ALA A 153 1.72 7.10 8.46
N VAL A 154 2.38 6.67 7.37
CA VAL A 154 2.03 5.42 6.67
C VAL A 154 2.20 4.21 7.59
N GLU A 155 3.29 4.13 8.36
CA GLU A 155 3.52 3.03 9.32
C GLU A 155 2.45 3.01 10.42
N ALA A 156 2.05 4.17 10.94
CA ALA A 156 0.99 4.28 11.93
C ALA A 156 -0.38 3.87 11.34
N PHE A 157 -0.70 4.33 10.13
CA PHE A 157 -1.91 3.94 9.42
C PHE A 157 -2.00 2.42 9.25
N VAL A 158 -0.92 1.77 8.80
CA VAL A 158 -0.90 0.32 8.58
C VAL A 158 -1.18 -0.45 9.87
N LYS A 159 -0.64 -0.01 11.01
CA LYS A 159 -0.91 -0.64 12.31
C LYS A 159 -2.39 -0.58 12.69
N GLY A 160 -3.05 0.56 12.50
CA GLY A 160 -4.48 0.71 12.74
C GLY A 160 -5.32 -0.10 11.76
N ALA A 161 -5.03 0.04 10.45
CA ALA A 161 -5.75 -0.66 9.40
C ALA A 161 -5.62 -2.19 9.50
N ALA A 162 -4.48 -2.71 9.94
CA ALA A 162 -4.29 -4.14 10.17
C ALA A 162 -5.21 -4.69 11.27
N ILE A 163 -5.51 -3.89 12.29
CA ILE A 163 -6.46 -4.25 13.36
C ILE A 163 -7.90 -4.16 12.83
N ASP A 164 -8.25 -3.04 12.18
CA ASP A 164 -9.61 -2.81 11.68
C ASP A 164 -10.05 -3.84 10.60
N LEU A 165 -9.09 -4.39 9.87
CA LEU A 165 -9.33 -5.27 8.73
C LEU A 165 -8.87 -6.72 8.96
N GLU A 166 -8.40 -7.10 10.15
CA GLU A 166 -7.74 -8.38 10.44
C GLU A 166 -8.56 -9.63 10.04
N SER A 167 -9.88 -9.55 10.09
CA SER A 167 -10.77 -10.65 9.69
C SER A 167 -10.90 -10.82 8.17
N ARG A 168 -10.48 -9.83 7.38
CA ARG A 168 -10.70 -9.80 5.93
C ARG A 168 -9.44 -9.60 5.11
N TYR A 169 -8.51 -8.80 5.58
CA TYR A 169 -7.30 -8.43 4.82
C TYR A 169 -6.08 -8.34 5.72
N ARG A 170 -4.93 -8.60 5.15
CA ARG A 170 -3.64 -8.28 5.79
C ARG A 170 -3.14 -6.95 5.26
N VAL A 171 -2.76 -6.04 6.13
CA VAL A 171 -2.17 -4.75 5.75
C VAL A 171 -0.76 -4.69 6.31
N ASN A 172 0.21 -4.48 5.44
CA ASN A 172 1.63 -4.50 5.77
C ASN A 172 2.33 -3.25 5.25
N VAL A 173 3.47 -2.91 5.85
CA VAL A 173 4.37 -1.87 5.38
C VAL A 173 5.80 -2.38 5.35
N VAL A 174 6.53 -2.00 4.31
CA VAL A 174 7.99 -2.17 4.24
C VAL A 174 8.64 -0.79 4.31
N SER A 175 9.74 -0.71 5.04
CA SER A 175 10.50 0.54 5.24
C SER A 175 11.94 0.31 4.76
N PRO A 176 12.17 0.32 3.43
CA PRO A 176 13.50 0.09 2.87
C PRO A 176 14.45 1.23 3.27
N GLY A 177 15.73 0.91 3.33
CA GLY A 177 16.81 1.90 3.40
C GLY A 177 16.96 2.63 2.05
N TRP A 178 18.12 3.24 1.82
CA TRP A 178 18.45 3.83 0.51
C TRP A 178 18.56 2.74 -0.55
N VAL A 179 17.88 2.93 -1.66
CA VAL A 179 17.86 2.05 -2.85
C VAL A 179 18.20 2.82 -4.11
#